data_55bc0c987763bd1e71136f7ccafa5116
#
_entry.id   55bc0c987763bd1e71136f7ccafa5116
#
_cell.length_a   1.000
_cell.length_b   1.000
_cell.length_c   1.000
_cell.angle_alpha   90.00
_cell.angle_beta   90.00
_cell.angle_gamma   90.00
#
_symmetry.space_group_name_H-M   'P 1'
#
loop_
_entity.id
_entity.type
_entity.pdbx_description
1 polymer ?
#
loop_
_entity_poly.entity_id
_entity_poly.type
_entity_poly.pdbx_seq_one_letter_code
_entity_poly.pdbx_strand_id
1 'polypeptide(L)' 'MQILLQQTPPDGGAPRYLQLALQADLFGGWELVRESGQIGGRKQLRRDQYLQESEAVAAFEKARDSQLRRGFEQVLRI' A
#
# COMPACT_ATOMS: atom_id res chain seq x y z
N MET A 1 10.58 0.88 4.04
CA MET A 1 10.18 0.32 2.73
C MET A 1 8.88 0.95 2.30
N GLN A 2 8.83 1.46 1.10
CA GLN A 2 7.64 2.17 0.61
C GLN A 2 7.49 1.92 -0.88
N ILE A 3 6.28 1.62 -1.33
CA ILE A 3 5.96 1.45 -2.74
C ILE A 3 4.67 2.18 -3.08
N LEU A 4 4.55 2.58 -4.35
CA LEU A 4 3.34 3.16 -4.90
C LEU A 4 2.88 2.30 -6.06
N LEU A 5 1.61 1.90 -6.00
CA LEU A 5 0.95 1.13 -7.05
C LEU A 5 -0.16 1.98 -7.66
N GLN A 6 -0.36 1.87 -8.96
CA GLN A 6 -1.42 2.59 -9.66
C GLN A 6 -2.14 1.67 -10.63
N GLN A 7 -3.41 1.99 -10.85
CA GLN A 7 -4.23 1.34 -11.86
C GLN A 7 -5.02 2.40 -12.63
N THR A 8 -4.90 2.36 -13.95
CA THR A 8 -5.70 3.22 -14.81
C THR A 8 -6.88 2.40 -15.31
N PRO A 9 -8.13 2.80 -15.01
CA PRO A 9 -9.31 2.07 -15.49
C PRO A 9 -9.37 2.04 -17.01
N PRO A 10 -9.85 0.92 -17.62
CA PRO A 10 -9.95 0.79 -19.08
C PRO A 10 -10.91 1.80 -19.71
N ASP A 11 -11.87 2.30 -18.95
CA ASP A 11 -12.88 3.27 -19.41
C ASP A 11 -12.37 4.72 -19.39
N GLY A 12 -11.12 4.94 -19.05
CA GLY A 12 -10.56 6.28 -18.98
C GLY A 12 -10.93 7.06 -17.72
N GLY A 13 -11.46 6.39 -16.69
CA GLY A 13 -11.75 7.02 -15.41
C GLY A 13 -10.49 7.46 -14.67
N ALA A 14 -10.68 8.10 -13.52
CA ALA A 14 -9.57 8.57 -12.70
C ALA A 14 -8.69 7.40 -12.24
N PRO A 15 -7.36 7.53 -12.33
CA PRO A 15 -6.47 6.48 -11.83
C PRO A 15 -6.65 6.25 -10.34
N ARG A 16 -6.55 4.99 -9.95
CA ARG A 16 -6.53 4.58 -8.55
C ARG A 16 -5.10 4.34 -8.11
N TYR A 17 -4.84 4.55 -6.83
CA TYR A 17 -3.52 4.31 -6.27
C TYR A 17 -3.61 3.59 -4.93
N LEU A 18 -2.52 2.89 -4.62
CA LEU A 18 -2.28 2.33 -3.30
C LEU A 18 -0.83 2.58 -2.94
N GLN A 19 -0.61 3.26 -1.83
CA GLN A 19 0.71 3.46 -1.27
C GLN A 19 0.85 2.58 -0.03
N LEU A 20 1.91 1.79 0.01
CA LEU A 20 2.24 0.93 1.14
C LEU A 20 3.55 1.40 1.74
N ALA A 21 3.56 1.61 3.05
CA ALA A 21 4.76 1.98 3.77
C ALA A 21 4.92 1.06 4.99
N LEU A 22 6.10 0.48 5.13
CA LEU A 22 6.45 -0.35 6.26
C LEU A 22 7.48 0.40 7.10
N GLN A 23 7.18 0.60 8.37
CA GLN A 23 8.04 1.38 9.26
C GLN A 23 8.00 0.84 10.68
N ALA A 24 9.08 1.10 11.43
CA ALA A 24 9.09 0.81 12.85
C ALA A 24 8.15 1.77 13.57
N ASP A 25 7.41 1.26 14.56
CA ASP A 25 6.56 2.13 15.38
C ASP A 25 7.33 2.65 16.60
N LEU A 26 6.69 3.52 17.38
CA LEU A 26 7.31 4.14 18.55
C LEU A 26 7.41 3.21 19.75
N PHE A 27 6.78 2.03 19.68
CA PHE A 27 6.65 1.14 20.83
C PHE A 27 7.42 -0.17 20.65
N GLY A 28 8.38 -0.20 19.72
CA GLY A 28 9.23 -1.36 19.48
C GLY A 28 8.65 -2.38 18.52
N GLY A 29 7.49 -2.11 17.93
CA GLY A 29 6.88 -2.95 16.92
C GLY A 29 7.02 -2.39 15.53
N TRP A 30 6.14 -2.83 14.64
CA TRP A 30 6.14 -2.45 13.22
C TRP A 30 4.76 -2.02 12.78
N GLU A 31 4.72 -1.12 11.82
CA GLU A 31 3.47 -0.57 11.31
C GLU A 31 3.44 -0.66 9.80
N LEU A 32 2.32 -1.17 9.26
CA LEU A 32 2.03 -1.11 7.84
C LEU A 32 1.00 -0.02 7.62
N VAL A 33 1.38 1.01 6.88
CA VAL A 33 0.50 2.13 6.54
C VAL A 33 0.03 1.95 5.11
N ARG A 34 -1.28 1.99 4.90
CA ARG A 34 -1.91 1.89 3.58
C ARG A 34 -2.65 3.19 3.31
N GLU A 35 -2.32 3.83 2.20
CA GLU A 35 -3.08 4.96 1.71
C GLU A 35 -3.61 4.59 0.33
N SER A 36 -4.92 4.69 0.13
CA SER A 36 -5.55 4.32 -1.13
C SER A 36 -6.61 5.33 -1.51
N GLY A 37 -6.88 5.42 -2.80
CA GLY A 37 -7.91 6.31 -3.31
C GLY A 37 -7.81 6.50 -4.80
N GLN A 38 -8.47 7.56 -5.28
CA GLN A 38 -8.37 8.01 -6.65
C GLN A 38 -7.52 9.28 -6.69
N ILE A 39 -6.69 9.40 -7.72
CA ILE A 39 -5.88 10.61 -7.90
C ILE A 39 -6.82 11.80 -8.10
N GLY A 40 -6.68 12.82 -7.25
CA GLY A 40 -7.56 13.98 -7.22
C GLY A 40 -8.87 13.78 -6.49
N GLY A 41 -9.13 12.61 -5.93
CA GLY A 41 -10.34 12.29 -5.21
C GLY A 41 -10.09 12.02 -3.73
N ARG A 42 -11.03 11.32 -3.12
CA ARG A 42 -10.94 10.94 -1.71
C ARG A 42 -9.86 9.88 -1.50
N LYS A 43 -9.26 9.91 -0.33
CA LYS A 43 -8.29 8.91 0.08
C LYS A 43 -8.68 8.30 1.41
N GLN A 44 -8.25 7.06 1.62
CA GLN A 44 -8.38 6.33 2.86
C GLN A 44 -7.01 6.00 3.40
N LEU A 45 -6.88 6.10 4.71
CA LEU A 45 -5.64 5.75 5.40
C LEU A 45 -5.95 4.64 6.39
N ARG A 46 -5.16 3.58 6.36
CA ARG A 46 -5.28 2.46 7.30
C ARG A 46 -3.91 2.14 7.87
N ARG A 47 -3.87 1.90 9.18
CA ARG A 47 -2.66 1.53 9.89
C ARG A 47 -2.88 0.20 10.59
N ASP A 48 -1.99 -0.75 10.34
CA ASP A 48 -1.99 -2.05 11.01
C ASP A 48 -0.68 -2.22 11.76
N GLN A 49 -0.74 -2.65 13.00
CA GLN A 49 0.43 -2.81 13.86
C GLN A 49 0.77 -4.28 14.06
N TYR A 50 2.06 -4.57 14.10
CA TYR A 50 2.59 -5.92 14.27
C TYR A 50 3.71 -5.90 15.30
N LEU A 51 3.82 -6.96 16.09
CA LEU A 51 4.89 -7.09 17.07
C LEU A 51 6.21 -7.50 16.42
N GLN A 52 6.14 -8.29 15.37
CA GLN A 52 7.30 -8.83 14.68
C GLN A 52 7.46 -8.23 13.29
N GLU A 53 8.70 -7.90 12.92
CA GLU A 53 8.99 -7.40 11.58
C GLU A 53 8.53 -8.39 10.51
N SER A 54 8.78 -9.68 10.71
CA SER A 54 8.42 -10.71 9.73
C SER A 54 6.93 -10.74 9.44
N GLU A 55 6.10 -10.52 10.45
CA GLU A 55 4.65 -10.44 10.27
C GLU A 55 4.26 -9.22 9.44
N ALA A 56 4.89 -8.08 9.71
CA ALA A 56 4.63 -6.84 8.99
C ALA A 56 5.09 -6.95 7.53
N VAL A 57 6.25 -7.56 7.28
CA VAL A 57 6.75 -7.80 5.92
C VAL A 57 5.81 -8.71 5.16
N ALA A 58 5.35 -9.80 5.79
CA ALA A 58 4.40 -10.71 5.15
C ALA A 58 3.09 -10.00 4.77
N ALA A 59 2.59 -9.14 5.66
CA ALA A 59 1.38 -8.36 5.39
C ALA A 59 1.60 -7.36 4.24
N PHE A 60 2.77 -6.72 4.20
CA PHE A 60 3.15 -5.81 3.13
C PHE A 60 3.17 -6.53 1.77
N GLU A 61 3.83 -7.69 1.72
CA GLU A 61 3.94 -8.46 0.49
C GLU A 61 2.58 -8.98 0.03
N LYS A 62 1.75 -9.44 0.96
CA LYS A 62 0.40 -9.91 0.65
C LYS A 62 -0.46 -8.77 0.06
N ALA A 63 -0.39 -7.59 0.65
CA ALA A 63 -1.14 -6.43 0.17
C ALA A 63 -0.68 -6.02 -1.23
N ARG A 64 0.65 -5.97 -1.45
CA ARG A 64 1.23 -5.67 -2.76
C ARG A 64 0.78 -6.68 -3.80
N ASP A 65 0.96 -7.97 -3.52
CA ASP A 65 0.70 -9.02 -4.49
C ASP A 65 -0.78 -9.12 -4.83
N SER A 66 -1.65 -8.88 -3.86
CA SER A 66 -3.09 -8.85 -4.08
C SER A 66 -3.48 -7.78 -5.10
N GLN A 67 -2.88 -6.59 -4.99
CA GLN A 67 -3.19 -5.50 -5.91
C GLN A 67 -2.55 -5.69 -7.29
N LEU A 68 -1.35 -6.27 -7.34
CA LEU A 68 -0.74 -6.62 -8.63
C LEU A 68 -1.62 -7.61 -9.40
N ARG A 69 -2.21 -8.59 -8.71
CA ARG A 69 -3.14 -9.54 -9.33
C ARG A 69 -4.42 -8.87 -9.84
N ARG A 70 -4.81 -7.74 -9.25
CA ARG A 70 -5.98 -6.95 -9.68
C ARG A 70 -5.66 -5.98 -10.81
N GLY A 71 -4.44 -5.99 -11.32
CA GLY A 71 -4.04 -5.15 -12.43
C GLY A 71 -3.37 -3.84 -12.05
N PHE A 72 -3.07 -3.62 -10.77
CA PHE A 72 -2.24 -2.50 -10.37
C PHE A 72 -0.80 -2.70 -10.84
N GLU A 73 -0.12 -1.62 -11.15
CA GLU A 73 1.30 -1.63 -11.52
C GLU A 73 2.10 -0.87 -10.49
N GLN A 74 3.27 -1.38 -10.15
CA GLN A 74 4.18 -0.67 -9.26
C GLN A 74 4.89 0.42 -10.04
N VAL A 75 4.69 1.68 -9.65
CA VAL A 75 5.23 2.82 -10.37
C VAL A 75 6.37 3.51 -9.63
N LEU A 76 6.53 3.24 -8.33
CA LEU A 76 7.59 3.85 -7.54
C LEU A 76 7.94 2.96 -6.36
N ARG A 77 9.25 2.85 -6.09
CA ARG A 77 9.77 2.17 -4.91
C ARG A 77 10.78 3.08 -4.22
N ILE A 78 10.56 3.31 -2.95
CA ILE A 78 11.43 4.14 -2.13
C ILE A 78 12.06 3.31 -1.02
#